data_e0f3ca32b741d7f14323ff669f6a904b
#
_entry.id   e0f3ca32b741d7f14323ff669f6a904b
#
_cell.length_a   1.000
_cell.length_b   1.000
_cell.length_c   1.000
_cell.angle_alpha   90.00
_cell.angle_beta   90.00
_cell.angle_gamma   90.00
#
_symmetry.space_group_name_H-M   'P 1'
#
loop_
_entity.id
_entity.type
_entity.pdbx_description
1 polymer ?
#
loop_
_entity_poly.entity_id
_entity_poly.type
_entity_poly.pdbx_seq_one_letter_code
_entity_poly.pdbx_strand_id
1 'polypeptide(L)'
;MNVALAELPDFLARPGTQPQPHHASGIVIAPSLAYMEQAYFDARTHGWSRAPIVEVLIPSVVDDTLAPPGQHVASLFCQHVHPDVARVRPGHTWDDFRAGVADLMIATVDAVAPNFARSVLGWRALTPLDLEREFGLIGGDIFHGALSLNQLFSARPMIGYADYRGALPGLYLCGAGTHPGGGVTGAPGHNAAKVVRGDLGRSR
;
A
#
# COMPACT_ATOMS: atom_id res chain seq x y z
N MET A 1 -1.36 -3.46 7.06
CA MET A 1 -1.42 -4.02 8.44
C MET A 1 0.00 -4.30 8.90
N ASN A 2 0.36 -3.92 10.12
CA ASN A 2 1.62 -4.32 10.74
C ASN A 2 1.34 -5.40 11.78
N VAL A 3 2.23 -6.39 11.87
CA VAL A 3 2.10 -7.58 12.72
C VAL A 3 3.38 -7.79 13.51
N ALA A 4 3.27 -7.96 14.81
CA ALA A 4 4.37 -8.41 15.66
C ALA A 4 4.39 -9.93 15.69
N LEU A 5 5.56 -10.53 15.48
CA LEU A 5 5.76 -11.97 15.34
C LEU A 5 6.75 -12.50 16.37
N ALA A 6 6.45 -13.67 16.95
CA ALA A 6 7.34 -14.37 17.85
C ALA A 6 8.51 -15.07 17.13
N GLU A 7 8.35 -15.38 15.85
CA GLU A 7 9.35 -16.06 15.01
C GLU A 7 9.16 -15.65 13.53
N LEU A 8 10.17 -15.93 12.68
CA LEU A 8 10.05 -15.72 11.23
C LEU A 8 9.05 -16.69 10.60
N PRO A 9 8.30 -16.24 9.56
CA PRO A 9 7.43 -17.13 8.79
C PRO A 9 8.26 -18.22 8.07
N ASP A 10 7.85 -19.47 8.22
CA ASP A 10 8.47 -20.62 7.56
C ASP A 10 7.70 -20.94 6.26
N PHE A 11 8.14 -20.35 5.17
CA PHE A 11 7.47 -20.48 3.88
C PHE A 11 7.67 -21.88 3.25
N LEU A 12 6.58 -22.55 2.92
CA LEU A 12 6.58 -23.88 2.28
C LEU A 12 7.43 -23.95 1.00
N ALA A 13 7.49 -22.85 0.24
CA ALA A 13 8.29 -22.77 -0.98
C ALA A 13 9.82 -22.75 -0.69
N ARG A 14 10.24 -22.32 0.47
CA ARG A 14 11.63 -22.31 0.93
C ARG A 14 11.67 -22.48 2.45
N PRO A 15 11.56 -23.72 2.94
CA PRO A 15 11.50 -23.99 4.38
C PRO A 15 12.75 -23.58 5.13
N GLY A 16 12.54 -23.14 6.37
CA GLY A 16 13.60 -22.80 7.33
C GLY A 16 13.28 -21.52 8.12
N THR A 17 13.38 -21.61 9.42
CA THR A 17 13.06 -20.53 10.38
C THR A 17 14.23 -19.57 10.63
N GLN A 18 15.39 -19.84 10.06
CA GLN A 18 16.53 -18.91 10.11
C GLN A 18 16.39 -17.85 9.01
N PRO A 19 16.92 -16.64 9.21
CA PRO A 19 16.92 -15.60 8.20
C PRO A 19 17.49 -16.08 6.85
N GLN A 20 16.74 -15.90 5.78
CA GLN A 20 17.10 -16.25 4.41
C GLN A 20 16.86 -15.04 3.49
N PRO A 21 17.44 -15.01 2.28
CA PRO A 21 17.31 -13.87 1.38
C PRO A 21 15.86 -13.43 1.07
N HIS A 22 14.90 -14.37 1.03
CA HIS A 22 13.51 -14.04 0.80
C HIS A 22 12.86 -13.29 1.97
N HIS A 23 13.31 -13.51 3.21
CA HIS A 23 12.81 -12.74 4.36
C HIS A 23 13.25 -11.27 4.32
N ALA A 24 14.37 -10.96 3.67
CA ALA A 24 14.84 -9.59 3.47
C ALA A 24 14.29 -8.94 2.16
N SER A 25 13.40 -9.62 1.46
CA SER A 25 12.81 -9.18 0.19
C SER A 25 11.30 -8.95 0.34
N GLY A 26 10.69 -8.34 -0.68
CA GLY A 26 9.24 -8.32 -0.82
C GLY A 26 8.72 -9.70 -1.23
N ILE A 27 7.75 -10.22 -0.49
CA ILE A 27 7.09 -11.50 -0.77
C ILE A 27 5.66 -11.19 -1.22
N VAL A 28 5.27 -11.67 -2.39
CA VAL A 28 3.92 -11.44 -2.93
C VAL A 28 3.16 -12.76 -3.02
N ILE A 29 2.03 -12.84 -2.33
CA ILE A 29 1.11 -13.98 -2.41
C ILE A 29 0.07 -13.67 -3.49
N ALA A 30 0.32 -14.15 -4.70
CA ALA A 30 -0.52 -13.98 -5.88
C ALA A 30 -0.25 -15.13 -6.88
N PRO A 31 -0.77 -16.35 -6.62
CA PRO A 31 -0.31 -17.56 -7.29
C PRO A 31 -0.64 -17.64 -8.79
N SER A 32 -1.57 -16.84 -9.31
CA SER A 32 -1.91 -16.83 -10.73
C SER A 32 -2.60 -15.53 -11.16
N LEU A 33 -2.61 -15.24 -12.47
CA LEU A 33 -3.38 -14.12 -13.02
C LEU A 33 -4.88 -14.24 -12.72
N ALA A 34 -5.45 -15.43 -12.80
CA ALA A 34 -6.85 -15.66 -12.45
C ALA A 34 -7.15 -15.33 -10.98
N TYR A 35 -6.23 -15.64 -10.07
CA TYR A 35 -6.32 -15.25 -8.66
C TYR A 35 -6.34 -13.72 -8.51
N MET A 36 -5.44 -13.03 -9.19
CA MET A 36 -5.35 -11.57 -9.14
C MET A 36 -6.60 -10.90 -9.72
N GLU A 37 -7.11 -11.42 -10.84
CA GLU A 37 -8.33 -10.94 -11.45
C GLU A 37 -9.55 -11.15 -10.53
N GLN A 38 -9.67 -12.33 -9.93
CA GLN A 38 -10.72 -12.62 -8.95
C GLN A 38 -10.63 -11.70 -7.73
N ALA A 39 -9.43 -11.43 -7.22
CA ALA A 39 -9.22 -10.50 -6.12
C ALA A 39 -9.75 -9.10 -6.44
N TYR A 40 -9.53 -8.61 -7.66
CA TYR A 40 -10.04 -7.33 -8.12
C TYR A 40 -11.58 -7.29 -8.20
N PHE A 41 -12.20 -8.32 -8.81
CA PHE A 41 -13.66 -8.37 -8.93
C PHE A 41 -14.35 -8.55 -7.58
N ASP A 42 -13.81 -9.37 -6.68
CA ASP A 42 -14.32 -9.53 -5.33
C ASP A 42 -14.37 -8.19 -4.58
N ALA A 43 -13.30 -7.41 -4.63
CA ALA A 43 -13.26 -6.11 -3.96
C ALA A 43 -14.35 -5.16 -4.47
N ARG A 44 -14.65 -5.18 -5.75
CA ARG A 44 -15.69 -4.35 -6.36
C ARG A 44 -17.11 -4.77 -5.98
N THR A 45 -17.32 -6.05 -5.71
CA THR A 45 -18.67 -6.63 -5.46
C THR A 45 -18.94 -6.88 -3.98
N HIS A 46 -17.89 -7.16 -3.19
CA HIS A 46 -18.02 -7.50 -1.77
C HIS A 46 -17.42 -6.46 -0.82
N GLY A 47 -16.57 -5.56 -1.33
CA GLY A 47 -15.86 -4.56 -0.53
C GLY A 47 -14.38 -4.88 -0.29
N TRP A 48 -14.01 -6.14 -0.34
CA TRP A 48 -12.62 -6.64 -0.28
C TRP A 48 -12.51 -7.96 -1.00
N SER A 49 -11.29 -8.33 -1.38
CA SER A 49 -11.01 -9.65 -1.95
C SER A 49 -11.17 -10.74 -0.89
N ARG A 50 -11.90 -11.82 -1.22
CA ARG A 50 -12.05 -13.00 -0.37
C ARG A 50 -10.83 -13.91 -0.40
N ALA A 51 -9.98 -13.76 -1.41
CA ALA A 51 -8.66 -14.35 -1.54
C ALA A 51 -7.70 -13.24 -1.94
N PRO A 52 -7.22 -12.44 -0.96
CA PRO A 52 -6.51 -11.21 -1.26
C PRO A 52 -5.10 -11.47 -1.76
N ILE A 53 -4.62 -10.61 -2.64
CA ILE A 53 -3.19 -10.45 -2.88
C ILE A 53 -2.62 -9.85 -1.60
N VAL A 54 -1.60 -10.49 -1.02
CA VAL A 54 -0.90 -9.97 0.16
C VAL A 54 0.58 -9.82 -0.15
N GLU A 55 1.06 -8.59 -0.04
CA GLU A 55 2.49 -8.31 -0.04
C GLU A 55 3.00 -8.32 1.40
N VAL A 56 4.07 -9.06 1.66
CA VAL A 56 4.69 -9.22 2.97
C VAL A 56 6.09 -8.65 2.93
N LEU A 57 6.38 -7.71 3.83
CA LEU A 57 7.72 -7.21 4.11
C LEU A 57 8.06 -7.48 5.56
N ILE A 58 9.30 -7.90 5.86
CA ILE A 58 9.77 -8.17 7.22
C ILE A 58 10.97 -7.26 7.51
N PRO A 59 10.73 -5.96 7.76
CA PRO A 59 11.82 -4.98 7.88
C PRO A 59 12.78 -5.26 9.04
N SER A 60 12.32 -5.95 10.08
CA SER A 60 13.18 -6.35 11.21
C SER A 60 14.28 -7.39 10.86
N VAL A 61 14.25 -7.98 9.66
CA VAL A 61 15.37 -8.82 9.16
C VAL A 61 16.53 -7.96 8.69
N VAL A 62 16.25 -6.71 8.29
CA VAL A 62 17.25 -5.76 7.78
C VAL A 62 17.65 -4.75 8.84
N ASP A 63 16.71 -4.37 9.71
CA ASP A 63 16.89 -3.42 10.81
C ASP A 63 16.46 -4.08 12.13
N ASP A 64 17.41 -4.52 12.92
CA ASP A 64 17.21 -5.21 14.19
C ASP A 64 16.71 -4.30 15.33
N THR A 65 16.66 -2.98 15.10
CA THR A 65 16.11 -2.02 16.07
C THR A 65 14.57 -2.02 16.11
N LEU A 66 13.91 -2.65 15.12
CA LEU A 66 12.45 -2.63 14.97
C LEU A 66 11.72 -3.66 15.84
N ALA A 67 12.42 -4.62 16.42
CA ALA A 67 11.82 -5.65 17.27
C ALA A 67 12.81 -6.11 18.36
N PRO A 68 12.32 -6.65 19.49
CA PRO A 68 13.16 -7.29 20.48
C PRO A 68 13.90 -8.51 19.89
N PRO A 69 15.07 -8.89 20.45
CA PRO A 69 15.80 -10.07 19.99
C PRO A 69 14.92 -11.32 19.89
N GLY A 70 14.96 -12.00 18.74
CA GLY A 70 14.19 -13.20 18.45
C GLY A 70 12.74 -12.96 18.06
N GLN A 71 12.28 -11.71 18.07
CA GLN A 71 10.98 -11.31 17.55
C GLN A 71 11.12 -10.55 16.23
N HIS A 72 10.01 -10.41 15.49
CA HIS A 72 10.00 -9.76 14.20
C HIS A 72 8.78 -8.87 14.01
N VAL A 73 8.88 -7.94 13.07
CA VAL A 73 7.76 -7.15 12.57
C VAL A 73 7.56 -7.45 11.10
N ALA A 74 6.33 -7.79 10.72
CA ALA A 74 5.93 -7.88 9.33
C ALA A 74 4.95 -6.76 8.97
N SER A 75 5.11 -6.20 7.78
CA SER A 75 4.14 -5.30 7.16
C SER A 75 3.41 -6.05 6.05
N LEU A 76 2.09 -6.13 6.15
CA LEU A 76 1.23 -6.76 5.17
C LEU A 76 0.44 -5.68 4.42
N PHE A 77 0.54 -5.69 3.09
CA PHE A 77 -0.26 -4.83 2.22
C PHE A 77 -1.27 -5.67 1.43
N CYS A 78 -2.56 -5.43 1.69
CA CYS A 78 -3.65 -6.21 1.11
C CYS A 78 -4.21 -5.52 -0.13
N GLN A 79 -4.35 -6.24 -1.19
CA GLN A 79 -5.00 -5.82 -2.44
C GLN A 79 -6.05 -6.88 -2.85
N HIS A 80 -7.22 -6.51 -3.30
CA HIS A 80 -7.81 -5.21 -3.48
C HIS A 80 -8.85 -4.96 -2.40
N VAL A 81 -9.13 -3.68 -2.13
CA VAL A 81 -10.21 -3.27 -1.21
C VAL A 81 -10.99 -2.10 -1.83
N HIS A 82 -12.28 -1.98 -1.52
CA HIS A 82 -13.11 -0.86 -1.96
C HIS A 82 -12.87 0.34 -1.02
N PRO A 83 -12.53 1.53 -1.53
CA PRO A 83 -12.28 2.69 -0.68
C PRO A 83 -13.50 3.07 0.18
N ASP A 84 -14.68 3.04 -0.40
CA ASP A 84 -15.96 3.30 0.28
C ASP A 84 -16.78 2.00 0.34
N VAL A 85 -16.59 1.26 1.42
CA VAL A 85 -17.25 -0.04 1.61
C VAL A 85 -18.77 0.07 1.71
N ALA A 86 -19.31 1.23 2.11
CA ALA A 86 -20.75 1.45 2.22
C ALA A 86 -21.48 1.34 0.87
N ARG A 87 -20.78 1.56 -0.26
CA ARG A 87 -21.35 1.39 -1.59
C ARG A 87 -21.74 -0.05 -1.91
N VAL A 88 -21.05 -1.02 -1.35
CA VAL A 88 -21.28 -2.46 -1.58
C VAL A 88 -21.84 -3.16 -0.34
N ARG A 89 -21.76 -2.51 0.82
CA ARG A 89 -22.30 -2.95 2.11
C ARG A 89 -23.06 -1.80 2.77
N PRO A 90 -24.28 -1.47 2.30
CA PRO A 90 -25.06 -0.37 2.83
C PRO A 90 -25.27 -0.48 4.35
N GLY A 91 -25.08 0.64 5.05
CA GLY A 91 -25.22 0.69 6.51
C GLY A 91 -23.99 0.28 7.31
N HIS A 92 -22.89 -0.10 6.65
CA HIS A 92 -21.63 -0.48 7.28
C HIS A 92 -20.49 0.47 6.90
N THR A 93 -19.45 0.45 7.74
CA THR A 93 -18.18 1.15 7.53
C THR A 93 -17.00 0.17 7.57
N TRP A 94 -15.80 0.64 7.28
CA TRP A 94 -14.60 -0.17 7.43
C TRP A 94 -14.31 -0.57 8.89
N ASP A 95 -14.86 0.15 9.86
CA ASP A 95 -14.72 -0.22 11.29
C ASP A 95 -15.35 -1.58 11.59
N ASP A 96 -16.45 -1.93 10.88
CA ASP A 96 -17.16 -3.20 11.07
C ASP A 96 -16.37 -4.40 10.50
N PHE A 97 -15.50 -4.17 9.52
CA PHE A 97 -14.83 -5.26 8.77
C PHE A 97 -13.32 -5.35 9.02
N ARG A 98 -12.72 -4.37 9.71
CA ARG A 98 -11.26 -4.32 9.96
C ARG A 98 -10.72 -5.62 10.51
N ALA A 99 -11.32 -6.16 11.56
CA ALA A 99 -10.84 -7.39 12.21
C ALA A 99 -10.96 -8.60 11.27
N GLY A 100 -12.11 -8.78 10.61
CA GLY A 100 -12.32 -9.90 9.71
C GLY A 100 -11.39 -9.87 8.50
N VAL A 101 -11.07 -8.69 7.96
CA VAL A 101 -10.09 -8.56 6.87
C VAL A 101 -8.66 -8.79 7.38
N ALA A 102 -8.34 -8.35 8.60
CA ALA A 102 -7.04 -8.67 9.21
C ALA A 102 -6.86 -10.18 9.42
N ASP A 103 -7.86 -10.87 9.93
CA ASP A 103 -7.86 -12.34 10.09
C ASP A 103 -7.69 -13.05 8.74
N LEU A 104 -8.37 -12.55 7.69
CA LEU A 104 -8.24 -13.07 6.34
C LEU A 104 -6.81 -12.89 5.78
N MET A 105 -6.17 -11.75 6.04
CA MET A 105 -4.77 -11.51 5.65
C MET A 105 -3.83 -12.49 6.36
N ILE A 106 -4.02 -12.68 7.67
CA ILE A 106 -3.23 -13.63 8.47
C ILE A 106 -3.41 -15.05 7.92
N ALA A 107 -4.65 -15.47 7.67
CA ALA A 107 -4.95 -16.80 7.11
C ALA A 107 -4.36 -16.98 5.70
N THR A 108 -4.31 -15.93 4.89
CA THR A 108 -3.70 -15.98 3.55
C THR A 108 -2.20 -16.23 3.63
N VAL A 109 -1.51 -15.60 4.58
CA VAL A 109 -0.07 -15.85 4.79
C VAL A 109 0.15 -17.23 5.41
N ASP A 110 -0.67 -17.63 6.39
CA ASP A 110 -0.58 -18.92 7.06
C ASP A 110 -0.74 -20.11 6.10
N ALA A 111 -1.55 -19.96 5.06
CA ALA A 111 -1.72 -21.00 4.02
C ALA A 111 -0.42 -21.31 3.27
N VAL A 112 0.54 -20.41 3.21
CA VAL A 112 1.85 -20.59 2.57
C VAL A 112 3.04 -20.60 3.56
N ALA A 113 2.78 -20.23 4.82
CA ALA A 113 3.73 -20.27 5.94
C ALA A 113 2.99 -20.73 7.21
N PRO A 114 2.79 -22.06 7.44
CA PRO A 114 1.87 -22.61 8.45
C PRO A 114 2.20 -22.29 9.92
N ASN A 115 3.30 -21.62 10.18
CA ASN A 115 3.62 -21.10 11.50
C ASN A 115 3.21 -19.64 11.70
N PHE A 116 2.74 -18.95 10.65
CA PHE A 116 2.51 -17.51 10.70
C PHE A 116 1.44 -17.13 11.71
N ALA A 117 0.25 -17.70 11.62
CA ALA A 117 -0.87 -17.34 12.50
C ALA A 117 -0.55 -17.55 13.98
N ARG A 118 0.11 -18.66 14.34
CA ARG A 118 0.50 -18.97 15.72
C ARG A 118 1.63 -18.05 16.25
N SER A 119 2.42 -17.46 15.34
CA SER A 119 3.52 -16.57 15.70
C SER A 119 3.06 -15.13 15.97
N VAL A 120 1.81 -14.77 15.63
CA VAL A 120 1.27 -13.43 15.80
C VAL A 120 1.12 -13.09 17.28
N LEU A 121 1.87 -12.09 17.75
CA LEU A 121 1.79 -11.54 19.10
C LEU A 121 0.76 -10.41 19.19
N GLY A 122 0.54 -9.71 18.09
CA GLY A 122 -0.41 -8.60 17.98
C GLY A 122 -0.34 -7.97 16.60
N TRP A 123 -1.36 -7.18 16.26
CA TRP A 123 -1.41 -6.49 14.98
C TRP A 123 -2.14 -5.14 15.07
N ARG A 124 -1.84 -4.26 14.10
CA ARG A 124 -2.58 -3.04 13.82
C ARG A 124 -2.87 -2.95 12.33
N ALA A 125 -4.14 -2.93 11.95
CA ALA A 125 -4.57 -2.72 10.58
C ALA A 125 -5.06 -1.29 10.38
N LEU A 126 -4.69 -0.67 9.27
CA LEU A 126 -5.24 0.58 8.76
C LEU A 126 -6.08 0.26 7.53
N THR A 127 -7.35 0.59 7.59
CA THR A 127 -8.31 0.51 6.48
C THR A 127 -8.25 1.78 5.63
N PRO A 128 -8.87 1.83 4.45
CA PRO A 128 -9.02 3.10 3.72
C PRO A 128 -9.60 4.23 4.55
N LEU A 129 -10.57 3.92 5.42
CA LEU A 129 -11.19 4.89 6.32
C LEU A 129 -10.21 5.41 7.40
N ASP A 130 -9.34 4.55 7.91
CA ASP A 130 -8.30 4.96 8.87
C ASP A 130 -7.25 5.85 8.19
N LEU A 131 -6.85 5.51 6.96
CA LEU A 131 -5.91 6.33 6.17
C LEU A 131 -6.50 7.73 5.89
N GLU A 132 -7.79 7.84 5.65
CA GLU A 132 -8.46 9.12 5.51
C GLU A 132 -8.51 9.88 6.83
N ARG A 133 -8.88 9.24 7.94
CA ARG A 133 -9.01 9.85 9.27
C ARG A 133 -7.66 10.29 9.85
N GLU A 134 -6.63 9.44 9.74
CA GLU A 134 -5.34 9.69 10.38
C GLU A 134 -4.42 10.58 9.51
N PHE A 135 -4.50 10.48 8.18
CA PHE A 135 -3.56 11.13 7.27
C PHE A 135 -4.21 12.08 6.26
N GLY A 136 -5.54 12.21 6.26
CA GLY A 136 -6.27 13.06 5.31
C GLY A 136 -6.23 12.56 3.87
N LEU A 137 -5.96 11.27 3.65
CA LEU A 137 -5.92 10.66 2.33
C LEU A 137 -7.35 10.37 1.88
N ILE A 138 -7.86 11.12 0.92
CA ILE A 138 -9.23 10.98 0.41
C ILE A 138 -9.46 9.55 -0.11
N GLY A 139 -10.44 8.84 0.49
CA GLY A 139 -10.70 7.43 0.20
C GLY A 139 -9.57 6.48 0.58
N GLY A 140 -8.62 6.92 1.41
CA GLY A 140 -7.42 6.15 1.75
C GLY A 140 -6.44 5.96 0.61
N ASP A 141 -6.50 6.82 -0.42
CA ASP A 141 -5.71 6.68 -1.64
C ASP A 141 -4.27 7.17 -1.44
N ILE A 142 -3.35 6.22 -1.29
CA ILE A 142 -1.91 6.48 -1.14
C ILE A 142 -1.25 7.00 -2.44
N PHE A 143 -1.93 6.88 -3.59
CA PHE A 143 -1.42 7.34 -4.88
C PHE A 143 -1.95 8.72 -5.31
N HIS A 144 -2.85 9.33 -4.51
CA HIS A 144 -3.46 10.64 -4.77
C HIS A 144 -4.16 10.73 -6.12
N GLY A 145 -4.98 9.74 -6.43
CA GLY A 145 -5.79 9.64 -7.64
C GLY A 145 -5.41 8.46 -8.54
N ALA A 146 -6.36 8.03 -9.34
CA ALA A 146 -6.19 6.90 -10.25
C ALA A 146 -5.07 7.16 -11.27
N LEU A 147 -4.34 6.10 -11.64
CA LEU A 147 -3.37 6.09 -12.74
C LEU A 147 -4.00 5.52 -14.03
N SER A 148 -5.22 5.95 -14.33
CA SER A 148 -5.88 5.64 -15.60
C SER A 148 -5.29 6.43 -16.76
N LEU A 149 -5.55 6.03 -18.00
CA LEU A 149 -4.96 6.66 -19.21
C LEU A 149 -5.18 8.17 -19.30
N ASN A 150 -6.29 8.67 -18.75
CA ASN A 150 -6.60 10.10 -18.66
C ASN A 150 -5.96 10.80 -17.45
N GLN A 151 -5.10 10.12 -16.71
CA GLN A 151 -4.34 10.63 -15.56
C GLN A 151 -2.84 10.32 -15.69
N LEU A 152 -2.35 10.22 -16.94
CA LEU A 152 -0.94 10.02 -17.25
C LEU A 152 -0.39 11.22 -18.04
N PHE A 153 0.92 11.42 -17.96
CA PHE A 153 1.66 12.44 -18.72
C PHE A 153 1.02 13.84 -18.62
N SER A 154 0.67 14.43 -19.74
CA SER A 154 0.09 15.78 -19.85
C SER A 154 -1.33 15.90 -19.28
N ALA A 155 -1.98 14.80 -18.96
CA ALA A 155 -3.30 14.79 -18.35
C ALA A 155 -3.28 14.74 -16.81
N ARG A 156 -2.09 14.62 -16.17
CA ARG A 156 -1.96 14.56 -14.71
C ARG A 156 -1.32 15.84 -14.14
N PRO A 157 -1.93 16.53 -13.18
CA PRO A 157 -3.23 16.25 -12.53
C PRO A 157 -4.43 16.59 -13.42
N MET A 158 -4.25 17.52 -14.35
CA MET A 158 -5.27 17.92 -15.35
C MET A 158 -4.57 18.58 -16.55
N ILE A 159 -5.24 18.55 -17.70
CA ILE A 159 -4.76 19.18 -18.93
C ILE A 159 -4.48 20.66 -18.70
N GLY A 160 -3.33 21.14 -19.14
CA GLY A 160 -2.87 22.52 -18.96
C GLY A 160 -2.07 22.79 -17.67
N TYR A 161 -2.02 21.84 -16.74
CA TYR A 161 -1.31 21.97 -15.45
C TYR A 161 -0.32 20.81 -15.17
N ALA A 162 0.13 20.15 -16.21
CA ALA A 162 1.03 18.99 -16.08
C ALA A 162 2.51 19.37 -15.92
N ASP A 163 2.84 20.66 -15.96
CA ASP A 163 4.19 21.19 -15.87
C ASP A 163 4.60 21.62 -14.46
N TYR A 164 3.93 21.09 -13.45
CA TYR A 164 4.15 21.35 -12.01
C TYR A 164 3.75 22.74 -11.52
N ARG A 165 3.24 23.62 -12.40
CA ARG A 165 2.70 24.92 -12.03
C ARG A 165 1.23 24.80 -11.68
N GLY A 166 0.82 25.45 -10.59
CA GLY A 166 -0.59 25.58 -10.23
C GLY A 166 -1.29 26.71 -10.99
N ALA A 167 -2.60 26.86 -10.77
CA ALA A 167 -3.41 27.92 -11.37
C ALA A 167 -3.06 29.32 -10.84
N LEU A 168 -2.48 29.40 -9.64
CA LEU A 168 -2.08 30.65 -9.03
C LEU A 168 -0.58 30.92 -9.27
N PRO A 169 -0.17 32.14 -9.63
CA PRO A 169 1.24 32.49 -9.73
C PRO A 169 2.01 32.17 -8.45
N GLY A 170 3.13 31.48 -8.58
CA GLY A 170 3.97 31.06 -7.46
C GLY A 170 3.51 29.77 -6.72
N LEU A 171 2.38 29.19 -7.11
CA LEU A 171 1.95 27.89 -6.61
C LEU A 171 2.51 26.76 -7.49
N TYR A 172 3.12 25.75 -6.86
CA TYR A 172 3.67 24.58 -7.53
C TYR A 172 3.16 23.29 -6.87
N LEU A 173 3.01 22.24 -7.67
CA LEU A 173 2.62 20.90 -7.26
C LEU A 173 3.80 19.95 -7.43
N CYS A 174 4.13 19.13 -6.42
CA CYS A 174 5.35 18.31 -6.44
C CYS A 174 5.18 16.90 -5.87
N GLY A 175 3.97 16.47 -5.59
CA GLY A 175 3.69 15.17 -4.98
C GLY A 175 3.22 14.11 -5.98
N ALA A 176 2.75 12.97 -5.45
CA ALA A 176 2.23 11.86 -6.23
C ALA A 176 1.02 12.23 -7.11
N GLY A 177 0.34 13.33 -6.81
CA GLY A 177 -0.72 13.90 -7.64
C GLY A 177 -0.26 14.46 -8.99
N THR A 178 1.06 14.64 -9.23
CA THR A 178 1.63 15.10 -10.49
C THR A 178 2.34 13.97 -11.25
N HIS A 179 2.64 14.18 -12.53
CA HIS A 179 3.40 13.23 -13.32
C HIS A 179 4.84 13.05 -12.75
N PRO A 180 5.40 11.82 -12.70
CA PRO A 180 4.86 10.55 -13.19
C PRO A 180 3.96 9.80 -12.19
N GLY A 181 3.55 10.39 -11.09
CA GLY A 181 2.72 9.77 -10.08
C GLY A 181 3.53 9.27 -8.88
N GLY A 182 2.91 8.38 -8.09
CA GLY A 182 3.52 7.76 -6.91
C GLY A 182 4.63 6.77 -7.22
N GLY A 183 5.07 6.01 -6.20
CA GLY A 183 6.10 4.98 -6.32
C GLY A 183 7.40 5.30 -5.59
N VAL A 184 7.39 6.32 -4.73
CA VAL A 184 8.54 6.72 -3.87
C VAL A 184 9.83 7.00 -4.66
N THR A 185 9.69 7.41 -5.93
CA THR A 185 10.83 7.66 -6.83
C THR A 185 11.49 9.01 -6.62
N GLY A 186 10.81 9.96 -5.95
CA GLY A 186 11.21 11.36 -5.87
C GLY A 186 11.07 12.15 -7.19
N ALA A 187 10.66 11.51 -8.28
CA ALA A 187 10.62 12.12 -9.61
C ALA A 187 9.70 13.35 -9.71
N PRO A 188 8.47 13.36 -9.15
CA PRO A 188 7.63 14.56 -9.16
C PRO A 188 8.29 15.74 -8.47
N GLY A 189 8.87 15.52 -7.28
CA GLY A 189 9.58 16.57 -6.53
C GLY A 189 10.82 17.09 -7.27
N HIS A 190 11.62 16.20 -7.85
CA HIS A 190 12.80 16.57 -8.65
C HIS A 190 12.41 17.44 -9.86
N ASN A 191 11.39 17.04 -10.59
CA ASN A 191 10.92 17.77 -11.77
C ASN A 191 10.33 19.13 -11.39
N ALA A 192 9.49 19.18 -10.34
CA ALA A 192 8.95 20.43 -9.81
C ALA A 192 10.06 21.41 -9.39
N ALA A 193 11.09 20.92 -8.69
CA ALA A 193 12.23 21.75 -8.29
C ALA A 193 12.97 22.38 -9.48
N LYS A 194 13.11 21.66 -10.59
CA LYS A 194 13.68 22.24 -11.83
C LYS A 194 12.83 23.39 -12.38
N VAL A 195 11.51 23.22 -12.38
CA VAL A 195 10.56 24.23 -12.85
C VAL A 195 10.61 25.46 -11.95
N VAL A 196 10.53 25.29 -10.64
CA VAL A 196 10.62 26.38 -9.65
C VAL A 196 11.92 27.18 -9.82
N ARG A 197 13.06 26.48 -9.91
CA ARG A 197 14.38 27.13 -10.11
C ARG A 197 14.44 27.91 -11.42
N GLY A 198 13.87 27.37 -12.49
CA GLY A 198 13.81 28.05 -13.79
C GLY A 198 12.99 29.33 -13.75
N ASP A 199 11.87 29.33 -13.04
CA ASP A 199 11.00 30.50 -12.91
C ASP A 199 11.64 31.61 -12.02
N LEU A 200 12.22 31.20 -10.89
CA LEU A 200 12.94 32.15 -10.00
C LEU A 200 14.19 32.76 -10.67
N GLY A 201 14.86 32.00 -11.55
CA GLY A 201 15.99 32.50 -12.33
C GLY A 201 15.61 33.47 -13.46
N ARG A 202 14.38 33.40 -13.97
CA ARG A 202 13.84 34.35 -14.97
C ARG A 202 13.29 35.65 -14.37
N SER A 203 13.02 35.63 -13.08
CA SER A 203 12.49 36.79 -12.33
C SER A 203 13.61 37.74 -11.85
N ARG A 204 14.86 37.45 -12.20
CA ARG A 204 16.05 38.26 -11.94
C ARG A 204 16.56 38.83 -13.27
#